data_fd69720d6ee25f7a0379e836676b9099
#
_entry.id   fd69720d6ee25f7a0379e836676b9099
#
_cell.length_a   1.000
_cell.length_b   1.000
_cell.length_c   1.000
_cell.angle_alpha   90.00
_cell.angle_beta   90.00
_cell.angle_gamma   90.00
#
_symmetry.space_group_name_H-M   'P 1'
#
loop_
_entity.id
_entity.type
_entity.pdbx_description
1 polymer ?
#
loop_
_entity_poly.entity_id
_entity_poly.type
_entity_poly.pdbx_seq_one_letter_code
_entity_poly.pdbx_strand_id
1 'polypeptide(L)'
;MINETLKRLIDDLDRNKIDYAVIGAVALNNHGYRRFTEDIDLLLTKAGLARFTETLVGLGYRPAFAGATRKFRTMAENVPVEIITSGEFPDDGLPKSVEFPNPSEASVVIDGIRTISLEKLIELKLTSGMTASDRLKDLADVQELIKLKDLDEDFADKLDEFVRAKFLELYEGVVSAKNIEN
;
A
#
# COMPACT_ATOMS: atom_id res chain seq x y z
N MET A 1 -5.83 3.90 18.47
CA MET A 1 -7.09 3.82 17.71
C MET A 1 -6.92 3.07 16.40
N ILE A 2 -6.15 3.57 15.39
CA ILE A 2 -6.02 2.89 14.08
C ILE A 2 -5.44 1.47 14.18
N ASN A 3 -4.46 1.23 15.02
CA ASN A 3 -3.85 -0.10 15.20
C ASN A 3 -4.83 -1.13 15.80
N GLU A 4 -5.72 -0.72 16.68
CA GLU A 4 -6.74 -1.61 17.26
C GLU A 4 -7.83 -1.92 16.22
N THR A 5 -8.23 -0.90 15.46
CA THR A 5 -9.17 -1.07 14.35
C THR A 5 -8.58 -1.98 13.27
N LEU A 6 -7.30 -1.81 12.93
CA LEU A 6 -6.59 -2.68 11.98
C LEU A 6 -6.57 -4.13 12.46
N LYS A 7 -6.26 -4.39 13.73
CA LYS A 7 -6.26 -5.76 14.28
C LYS A 7 -7.63 -6.42 14.15
N ARG A 8 -8.71 -5.71 14.53
CA ARG A 8 -10.07 -6.24 14.36
C ARG A 8 -10.42 -6.51 12.90
N LEU A 9 -10.06 -5.59 12.01
CA LEU A 9 -10.28 -5.77 10.57
C LEU A 9 -9.55 -7.02 10.06
N ILE A 10 -8.29 -7.24 10.47
CA ILE A 10 -7.52 -8.43 10.12
C ILE A 10 -8.19 -9.70 10.65
N ASP A 11 -8.63 -9.70 11.91
CA ASP A 11 -9.35 -10.83 12.50
C ASP A 11 -10.65 -11.14 11.73
N ASP A 12 -11.35 -10.11 11.25
CA ASP A 12 -12.56 -10.27 10.44
C ASP A 12 -12.25 -10.85 9.05
N LEU A 13 -11.17 -10.39 8.41
CA LEU A 13 -10.72 -10.91 7.12
C LEU A 13 -10.31 -12.39 7.24
N ASP A 14 -9.51 -12.73 8.25
CA ASP A 14 -9.04 -14.10 8.48
C ASP A 14 -10.19 -15.06 8.80
N ARG A 15 -11.13 -14.67 9.66
CA ARG A 15 -12.35 -15.45 9.96
C ARG A 15 -13.19 -15.72 8.73
N ASN A 16 -13.25 -14.78 7.81
CA ASN A 16 -14.00 -14.90 6.57
C ASN A 16 -13.16 -15.47 5.42
N LYS A 17 -11.92 -15.90 5.66
CA LYS A 17 -11.00 -16.45 4.65
C LYS A 17 -10.81 -15.52 3.45
N ILE A 18 -10.63 -14.23 3.73
CA ILE A 18 -10.35 -13.19 2.74
C ILE A 18 -8.85 -12.93 2.75
N ASP A 19 -8.16 -13.27 1.67
CA ASP A 19 -6.75 -12.93 1.50
C ASP A 19 -6.58 -11.43 1.33
N TYR A 20 -5.59 -10.87 2.03
CA TYR A 20 -5.33 -9.43 2.03
C TYR A 20 -3.83 -9.13 2.08
N ALA A 21 -3.48 -7.93 1.68
CA ALA A 21 -2.26 -7.26 2.08
C ALA A 21 -2.58 -5.82 2.51
N VAL A 22 -1.99 -5.38 3.60
CA VAL A 22 -2.04 -3.96 3.98
C VAL A 22 -1.12 -3.19 3.04
N ILE A 23 -1.62 -2.07 2.51
CA ILE A 23 -0.90 -1.18 1.61
C ILE A 23 -0.90 0.26 2.15
N GLY A 24 -0.52 1.24 1.35
CA GLY A 24 -0.62 2.66 1.72
C GLY A 24 0.27 3.09 2.89
N ALA A 25 -0.21 4.02 3.69
CA ALA A 25 0.56 4.60 4.78
C ALA A 25 0.78 3.63 5.95
N VAL A 26 -0.16 2.73 6.20
CA VAL A 26 0.03 1.68 7.23
C VAL A 26 1.16 0.73 6.83
N ALA A 27 1.27 0.38 5.54
CA ALA A 27 2.38 -0.43 5.05
C ALA A 27 3.73 0.28 5.21
N LEU A 28 3.80 1.60 4.96
CA LEU A 28 5.01 2.40 5.25
C LEU A 28 5.40 2.30 6.72
N ASN A 29 4.43 2.44 7.63
CA ASN A 29 4.64 2.32 9.08
C ASN A 29 5.16 0.93 9.45
N ASN A 30 4.59 -0.14 8.89
CA ASN A 30 5.02 -1.51 9.12
C ASN A 30 6.45 -1.75 8.62
N HIS A 31 6.83 -1.13 7.50
CA HIS A 31 8.22 -1.14 7.00
C HIS A 31 9.16 -0.21 7.77
N GLY A 32 8.67 0.53 8.78
CA GLY A 32 9.48 1.35 9.67
C GLY A 32 9.50 2.85 9.33
N TYR A 33 8.90 3.27 8.22
CA TYR A 33 8.75 4.69 7.89
C TYR A 33 7.50 5.26 8.53
N ARG A 34 7.66 5.94 9.65
CA ARG A 34 6.55 6.52 10.42
C ARG A 34 5.84 7.63 9.65
N ARG A 35 4.59 7.37 9.34
CA ARG A 35 3.71 8.31 8.67
C ARG A 35 2.35 8.36 9.35
N PHE A 36 1.86 9.58 9.59
CA PHE A 36 0.51 9.74 10.12
C PHE A 36 -0.52 9.30 9.09
N THR A 37 -1.50 8.53 9.53
CA THR A 37 -2.65 8.13 8.72
C THR A 37 -3.89 7.95 9.60
N GLU A 38 -5.05 8.25 9.02
CA GLU A 38 -6.37 8.06 9.63
C GLU A 38 -7.18 7.00 8.89
N ASP A 39 -6.66 6.45 7.83
CA ASP A 39 -7.27 5.45 6.97
C ASP A 39 -6.46 4.15 6.92
N ILE A 40 -7.14 3.09 6.51
CA ILE A 40 -6.56 1.77 6.28
C ILE A 40 -6.78 1.42 4.81
N ASP A 41 -5.69 1.20 4.09
CA ASP A 41 -5.71 0.76 2.70
C ASP A 41 -5.43 -0.75 2.64
N LEU A 42 -6.31 -1.49 1.97
CA LEU A 42 -6.20 -2.92 1.77
C LEU A 42 -6.13 -3.28 0.28
N LEU A 43 -5.28 -4.22 -0.03
CA LEU A 43 -5.26 -4.92 -1.30
C LEU A 43 -5.96 -6.26 -1.14
N LEU A 44 -7.02 -6.49 -1.90
CA LEU A 44 -7.77 -7.74 -1.97
C LEU A 44 -7.79 -8.25 -3.41
N THR A 45 -8.24 -9.49 -3.59
CA THR A 45 -8.69 -9.94 -4.91
C THR A 45 -10.11 -9.41 -5.19
N LYS A 46 -10.55 -9.45 -6.45
CA LYS A 46 -11.95 -9.11 -6.80
C LYS A 46 -12.96 -10.01 -6.06
N ALA A 47 -12.64 -11.29 -5.93
CA ALA A 47 -13.44 -12.25 -5.15
C ALA A 47 -13.41 -11.91 -3.65
N GLY A 48 -12.25 -11.48 -3.13
CA GLY A 48 -12.10 -11.02 -1.76
C GLY A 48 -12.96 -9.80 -1.44
N LEU A 49 -13.01 -8.82 -2.34
CA LEU A 49 -13.88 -7.64 -2.19
C LEU A 49 -15.37 -8.03 -2.20
N ALA A 50 -15.77 -8.92 -3.11
CA ALA A 50 -17.15 -9.43 -3.15
C ALA A 50 -17.52 -10.10 -1.82
N ARG A 51 -16.65 -10.98 -1.30
CA ARG A 51 -16.83 -11.65 -0.01
C ARG A 51 -16.85 -10.66 1.16
N PHE A 52 -15.97 -9.66 1.17
CA PHE A 52 -16.00 -8.58 2.18
C PHE A 52 -17.36 -7.89 2.20
N THR A 53 -17.87 -7.53 1.03
CA THR A 53 -19.16 -6.85 0.90
C THR A 53 -20.29 -7.75 1.40
N GLU A 54 -20.30 -9.03 1.04
CA GLU A 54 -21.33 -9.98 1.42
C GLU A 54 -21.34 -10.29 2.92
N THR A 55 -20.15 -10.42 3.53
CA THR A 55 -20.03 -10.97 4.89
C THR A 55 -19.81 -9.93 5.97
N LEU A 56 -19.27 -8.77 5.65
CA LEU A 56 -18.85 -7.77 6.65
C LEU A 56 -19.63 -6.46 6.58
N VAL A 57 -20.17 -6.10 5.42
CA VAL A 57 -21.00 -4.88 5.30
C VAL A 57 -22.31 -5.10 6.04
N GLY A 58 -22.64 -4.19 6.95
CA GLY A 58 -23.77 -4.32 7.89
C GLY A 58 -23.44 -5.02 9.21
N LEU A 59 -22.27 -5.68 9.29
CA LEU A 59 -21.80 -6.40 10.49
C LEU A 59 -20.51 -5.80 11.10
N GLY A 60 -20.34 -4.50 10.99
CA GLY A 60 -19.16 -3.80 11.50
C GLY A 60 -18.59 -2.79 10.52
N TYR A 61 -18.96 -2.89 9.25
CA TYR A 61 -18.55 -1.99 8.18
C TYR A 61 -19.76 -1.47 7.41
N ARG A 62 -19.65 -0.25 6.91
CA ARG A 62 -20.65 0.39 6.05
C ARG A 62 -20.01 1.09 4.89
N PRO A 63 -20.69 1.25 3.75
CA PRO A 63 -20.21 2.10 2.67
C PRO A 63 -19.91 3.50 3.19
N ALA A 64 -18.83 4.13 2.73
CA ALA A 64 -18.44 5.47 3.15
C ALA A 64 -19.47 6.53 2.73
N PHE A 65 -20.13 6.30 1.61
CA PHE A 65 -21.24 7.10 1.08
C PHE A 65 -22.18 6.22 0.25
N ALA A 66 -23.35 6.72 -0.10
CA ALA A 66 -24.31 5.97 -0.91
C ALA A 66 -23.72 5.56 -2.26
N GLY A 67 -23.73 4.26 -2.55
CA GLY A 67 -23.15 3.70 -3.80
C GLY A 67 -21.64 3.42 -3.75
N ALA A 68 -20.95 3.67 -2.63
CA ALA A 68 -19.56 3.29 -2.49
C ALA A 68 -19.40 1.77 -2.48
N THR A 69 -18.53 1.25 -3.37
CA THR A 69 -18.28 -0.19 -3.53
C THR A 69 -16.89 -0.61 -3.05
N ARG A 70 -16.00 0.36 -2.75
CA ARG A 70 -14.60 0.13 -2.36
C ARG A 70 -14.17 0.96 -1.16
N LYS A 71 -14.94 1.99 -0.84
CA LYS A 71 -14.69 2.87 0.30
C LYS A 71 -15.70 2.57 1.38
N PHE A 72 -15.21 2.13 2.51
CA PHE A 72 -16.00 1.74 3.66
C PHE A 72 -15.58 2.55 4.90
N ARG A 73 -16.37 2.44 5.94
CA ARG A 73 -16.03 2.92 7.28
C ARG A 73 -16.36 1.86 8.30
N THR A 74 -15.51 1.72 9.30
CA THR A 74 -15.86 0.93 10.47
C THR A 74 -17.04 1.60 11.21
N MET A 75 -17.98 0.80 11.70
CA MET A 75 -19.15 1.35 12.40
C MET A 75 -18.83 1.83 13.82
N ALA A 76 -17.86 1.21 14.48
CA ALA A 76 -17.48 1.54 15.86
C ALA A 76 -16.68 2.84 15.95
N GLU A 77 -15.57 2.97 15.17
CA GLU A 77 -14.65 4.11 15.28
C GLU A 77 -14.74 5.08 14.10
N ASN A 78 -15.56 4.77 13.12
CA ASN A 78 -15.70 5.55 11.89
C ASN A 78 -14.38 5.71 11.08
N VAL A 79 -13.44 4.75 11.24
CA VAL A 79 -12.17 4.74 10.51
C VAL A 79 -12.44 4.42 9.03
N PRO A 80 -11.90 5.21 8.09
CA PRO A 80 -11.99 4.90 6.67
C PRO A 80 -11.20 3.62 6.34
N VAL A 81 -11.79 2.79 5.49
CA VAL A 81 -11.16 1.60 4.90
C VAL A 81 -11.33 1.67 3.39
N GLU A 82 -10.24 1.78 2.66
CA GLU A 82 -10.24 1.74 1.20
C GLU A 82 -9.73 0.39 0.70
N ILE A 83 -10.45 -0.20 -0.24
CA ILE A 83 -10.09 -1.49 -0.83
C ILE A 83 -9.73 -1.30 -2.30
N ILE A 84 -8.51 -1.70 -2.64
CA ILE A 84 -8.00 -1.77 -3.99
C ILE A 84 -7.94 -3.24 -4.39
N THR A 85 -8.25 -3.58 -5.62
CA THR A 85 -8.26 -4.97 -6.07
C THR A 85 -7.09 -5.28 -7.00
N SER A 86 -6.56 -6.51 -6.87
CA SER A 86 -5.49 -7.01 -7.75
C SER A 86 -5.90 -6.94 -9.22
N GLY A 87 -4.93 -6.66 -10.09
CA GLY A 87 -5.14 -6.46 -11.52
C GLY A 87 -5.59 -5.04 -11.89
N GLU A 88 -5.72 -4.12 -10.92
CA GLU A 88 -5.90 -2.70 -11.19
C GLU A 88 -4.56 -2.00 -11.37
N PHE A 89 -4.59 -0.83 -11.98
CA PHE A 89 -3.39 -0.03 -12.19
C PHE A 89 -3.36 1.16 -11.24
N PRO A 90 -2.17 1.52 -10.75
CA PRO A 90 -2.02 2.69 -9.89
C PRO A 90 -2.50 3.97 -10.55
N ASP A 91 -2.97 4.91 -9.74
CA ASP A 91 -3.36 6.26 -10.07
C ASP A 91 -4.59 6.37 -10.99
N ASP A 92 -4.39 6.65 -12.29
CA ASP A 92 -5.46 6.90 -13.25
C ASP A 92 -6.22 5.63 -13.69
N GLY A 93 -5.79 4.45 -13.22
CA GLY A 93 -6.37 3.16 -13.58
C GLY A 93 -6.10 2.72 -15.02
N LEU A 94 -5.31 3.47 -15.79
CA LEU A 94 -4.96 3.10 -17.16
C LEU A 94 -3.88 2.02 -17.19
N PRO A 95 -3.90 1.11 -18.20
CA PRO A 95 -2.94 0.04 -18.32
C PRO A 95 -1.49 0.52 -18.30
N LYS A 96 -0.67 -0.09 -17.43
CA LYS A 96 0.75 0.16 -17.24
C LYS A 96 1.48 -1.16 -17.05
N SER A 97 2.82 -1.10 -17.01
CA SER A 97 3.64 -2.27 -16.71
C SER A 97 3.40 -2.79 -15.28
N VAL A 98 3.21 -1.88 -14.33
CA VAL A 98 2.96 -2.22 -12.93
C VAL A 98 1.48 -2.17 -12.61
N GLU A 99 0.95 -3.29 -12.14
CA GLU A 99 -0.42 -3.42 -11.61
C GLU A 99 -0.40 -3.81 -10.14
N PHE A 100 -1.54 -3.64 -9.46
CA PHE A 100 -1.70 -4.14 -8.09
C PHE A 100 -1.65 -5.67 -8.10
N PRO A 101 -0.68 -6.29 -7.39
CA PRO A 101 -0.45 -7.73 -7.44
C PRO A 101 -1.51 -8.52 -6.67
N ASN A 102 -1.43 -9.86 -6.76
CA ASN A 102 -2.19 -10.73 -5.87
C ASN A 102 -1.67 -10.58 -4.43
N PRO A 103 -2.53 -10.30 -3.43
CA PRO A 103 -2.09 -10.08 -2.05
C PRO A 103 -1.35 -11.28 -1.45
N SER A 104 -1.73 -12.51 -1.77
CA SER A 104 -1.06 -13.71 -1.23
C SER A 104 0.35 -13.92 -1.77
N GLU A 105 0.66 -13.42 -2.96
CA GLU A 105 1.96 -13.59 -3.63
C GLU A 105 2.93 -12.43 -3.31
N ALA A 106 2.40 -11.26 -2.99
CA ALA A 106 3.17 -10.03 -2.86
C ALA A 106 3.21 -9.49 -1.43
N SER A 107 2.81 -10.26 -0.44
CA SER A 107 2.85 -9.84 0.96
C SER A 107 3.93 -10.56 1.76
N VAL A 108 4.40 -9.87 2.79
CA VAL A 108 5.26 -10.38 3.86
C VAL A 108 4.54 -10.20 5.19
N VAL A 109 4.89 -11.00 6.19
CA VAL A 109 4.33 -10.85 7.53
C VAL A 109 5.25 -9.97 8.37
N ILE A 110 4.74 -8.85 8.84
CA ILE A 110 5.43 -7.93 9.76
C ILE A 110 4.57 -7.78 11.01
N ASP A 111 5.09 -8.15 12.16
CA ASP A 111 4.36 -8.12 13.45
C ASP A 111 2.98 -8.81 13.41
N GLY A 112 2.90 -9.93 12.67
CA GLY A 112 1.67 -10.71 12.49
C GLY A 112 0.69 -10.15 11.44
N ILE A 113 1.05 -9.07 10.75
CA ILE A 113 0.21 -8.40 9.75
C ILE A 113 0.74 -8.69 8.35
N ARG A 114 -0.10 -9.22 7.46
CA ARG A 114 0.25 -9.37 6.04
C ARG A 114 0.32 -7.98 5.40
N THR A 115 1.54 -7.54 5.12
CA THR A 115 1.86 -6.23 4.56
C THR A 115 2.47 -6.43 3.17
N ILE A 116 2.14 -5.58 2.22
CA ILE A 116 2.77 -5.64 0.90
C ILE A 116 4.30 -5.62 1.03
N SER A 117 5.01 -6.41 0.23
CA SER A 117 6.47 -6.46 0.26
C SER A 117 7.08 -5.08 -0.05
N LEU A 118 8.30 -4.85 0.43
CA LEU A 118 8.98 -3.57 0.23
C LEU A 118 9.17 -3.26 -1.26
N GLU A 119 9.53 -4.27 -2.05
CA GLU A 119 9.72 -4.16 -3.49
C GLU A 119 8.43 -3.70 -4.17
N LYS A 120 7.31 -4.35 -3.87
CA LYS A 120 6.01 -4.01 -4.48
C LYS A 120 5.47 -2.67 -3.97
N LEU A 121 5.69 -2.32 -2.72
CA LEU A 121 5.35 -1.00 -2.19
C LEU A 121 6.08 0.11 -2.95
N ILE A 122 7.39 -0.07 -3.18
CA ILE A 122 8.22 0.88 -3.93
C ILE A 122 7.76 0.96 -5.40
N GLU A 123 7.54 -0.17 -6.06
CA GLU A 123 7.03 -0.20 -7.45
C GLU A 123 5.73 0.58 -7.62
N LEU A 124 4.75 0.33 -6.73
CA LEU A 124 3.45 1.01 -6.77
C LEU A 124 3.58 2.51 -6.54
N LYS A 125 4.41 2.92 -5.58
CA LYS A 125 4.64 4.34 -5.27
C LYS A 125 5.38 5.06 -6.40
N LEU A 126 6.40 4.43 -6.98
CA LEU A 126 7.11 4.99 -8.13
C LEU A 126 6.16 5.15 -9.31
N THR A 127 5.38 4.11 -9.63
CA THR A 127 4.40 4.17 -10.71
C THR A 127 3.40 5.30 -10.51
N SER A 128 2.84 5.43 -9.31
CA SER A 128 1.90 6.50 -8.97
C SER A 128 2.57 7.88 -9.08
N GLY A 129 3.74 8.06 -8.50
CA GLY A 129 4.46 9.34 -8.51
C GLY A 129 4.99 9.75 -9.90
N MET A 130 5.25 8.79 -10.79
CA MET A 130 5.68 9.05 -12.18
C MET A 130 4.52 9.42 -13.10
N THR A 131 3.32 8.92 -12.84
CA THR A 131 2.16 9.04 -13.73
C THR A 131 1.18 10.13 -13.33
N ALA A 132 1.24 10.62 -12.10
CA ALA A 132 0.36 11.67 -11.59
C ALA A 132 1.15 12.84 -11.01
N SER A 133 0.87 14.05 -11.51
CA SER A 133 1.56 15.27 -11.08
C SER A 133 1.25 15.70 -9.64
N ASP A 134 0.15 15.25 -9.07
CA ASP A 134 -0.28 15.51 -7.69
C ASP A 134 0.21 14.45 -6.68
N ARG A 135 0.98 13.45 -7.15
CA ARG A 135 1.48 12.32 -6.35
C ARG A 135 2.97 12.40 -6.04
N LEU A 136 3.57 13.59 -6.04
CA LEU A 136 5.00 13.79 -5.70
C LEU A 136 5.36 13.25 -4.31
N LYS A 137 4.42 13.21 -3.40
CA LYS A 137 4.61 12.60 -2.07
C LYS A 137 5.00 11.12 -2.14
N ASP A 138 4.53 10.40 -3.16
CA ASP A 138 4.87 8.98 -3.33
C ASP A 138 6.35 8.80 -3.71
N LEU A 139 6.92 9.72 -4.50
CA LEU A 139 8.36 9.75 -4.77
C LEU A 139 9.17 10.10 -3.52
N ALA A 140 8.70 11.07 -2.73
CA ALA A 140 9.33 11.42 -1.46
C ALA A 140 9.30 10.24 -0.46
N ASP A 141 8.22 9.48 -0.39
CA ASP A 141 8.14 8.27 0.43
C ASP A 141 9.20 7.23 0.03
N VAL A 142 9.44 7.07 -1.27
CA VAL A 142 10.49 6.16 -1.77
C VAL A 142 11.87 6.66 -1.36
N GLN A 143 12.16 7.95 -1.45
CA GLN A 143 13.43 8.51 -0.96
C GLN A 143 13.64 8.23 0.53
N GLU A 144 12.60 8.38 1.34
CA GLU A 144 12.69 8.08 2.78
C GLU A 144 12.90 6.58 3.04
N LEU A 145 12.26 5.70 2.26
CA LEU A 145 12.51 4.25 2.35
C LEU A 145 13.95 3.89 1.95
N ILE A 146 14.51 4.50 0.90
CA ILE A 146 15.91 4.30 0.50
C ILE A 146 16.84 4.63 1.66
N LYS A 147 16.64 5.79 2.31
CA LYS A 147 17.45 6.22 3.46
C LYS A 147 17.29 5.28 4.66
N LEU A 148 16.05 5.00 5.04
CA LEU A 148 15.72 4.26 6.25
C LEU A 148 16.16 2.80 6.19
N LYS A 149 16.03 2.17 5.01
CA LYS A 149 16.39 0.77 4.77
C LYS A 149 17.81 0.60 4.26
N ASP A 150 18.54 1.70 4.08
CA ASP A 150 19.88 1.70 3.50
C ASP A 150 19.95 0.88 2.19
N LEU A 151 18.97 1.15 1.31
CA LEU A 151 18.88 0.46 0.03
C LEU A 151 20.01 0.93 -0.87
N ASP A 152 20.61 -0.01 -1.59
CA ASP A 152 21.66 0.22 -2.58
C ASP A 152 21.09 0.28 -4.01
N GLU A 153 21.97 0.56 -4.98
CA GLU A 153 21.59 0.62 -6.38
C GLU A 153 21.13 -0.75 -6.94
N ASP A 154 21.65 -1.85 -6.40
CA ASP A 154 21.29 -3.21 -6.82
C ASP A 154 19.84 -3.56 -6.46
N PHE A 155 19.24 -2.82 -5.54
CA PHE A 155 17.81 -2.98 -5.25
C PHE A 155 16.93 -2.74 -6.48
N ALA A 156 17.39 -1.92 -7.43
CA ALA A 156 16.68 -1.67 -8.69
C ALA A 156 16.42 -2.97 -9.49
N ASP A 157 17.29 -3.96 -9.38
CA ASP A 157 17.15 -5.24 -10.09
C ASP A 157 15.94 -6.07 -9.61
N LYS A 158 15.44 -5.79 -8.40
CA LYS A 158 14.25 -6.43 -7.84
C LYS A 158 12.94 -5.79 -8.29
N LEU A 159 13.03 -4.64 -8.95
CA LEU A 159 11.87 -3.84 -9.36
C LEU A 159 11.51 -4.11 -10.83
N ASP A 160 10.25 -3.84 -11.17
CA ASP A 160 9.81 -3.82 -12.56
C ASP A 160 10.63 -2.82 -13.39
N GLU A 161 10.97 -3.20 -14.62
CA GLU A 161 11.80 -2.39 -15.52
C GLU A 161 11.27 -0.96 -15.71
N PHE A 162 9.94 -0.82 -15.72
CA PHE A 162 9.26 0.47 -15.89
C PHE A 162 9.68 1.52 -14.85
N VAL A 163 9.99 1.10 -13.61
CA VAL A 163 10.29 2.02 -12.50
C VAL A 163 11.78 2.09 -12.13
N ARG A 164 12.65 1.23 -12.70
CA ARG A 164 14.06 1.14 -12.33
C ARG A 164 14.81 2.45 -12.49
N ALA A 165 14.65 3.12 -13.63
CA ALA A 165 15.33 4.40 -13.89
C ALA A 165 14.94 5.47 -12.86
N LYS A 166 13.66 5.53 -12.46
CA LYS A 166 13.21 6.47 -11.44
C LYS A 166 13.74 6.11 -10.06
N PHE A 167 13.81 4.83 -9.71
CA PHE A 167 14.44 4.41 -8.46
C PHE A 167 15.89 4.85 -8.38
N LEU A 168 16.69 4.62 -9.44
CA LEU A 168 18.10 5.02 -9.50
C LEU A 168 18.28 6.53 -9.40
N GLU A 169 17.44 7.31 -10.08
CA GLU A 169 17.43 8.78 -9.96
C GLU A 169 17.24 9.23 -8.50
N LEU A 170 16.27 8.64 -7.80
CA LEU A 170 16.01 8.98 -6.39
C LEU A 170 17.14 8.50 -5.47
N TYR A 171 17.71 7.34 -5.74
CA TYR A 171 18.87 6.80 -5.02
C TYR A 171 20.08 7.74 -5.14
N GLU A 172 20.44 8.17 -6.35
CA GLU A 172 21.52 9.11 -6.59
C GLU A 172 21.32 10.43 -5.84
N GLY A 173 20.06 10.92 -5.81
CA GLY A 173 19.71 12.12 -5.03
C GLY A 173 19.96 11.94 -3.54
N VAL A 174 19.63 10.78 -2.98
CA VAL A 174 19.88 10.44 -1.57
C VAL A 174 21.38 10.36 -1.26
N VAL A 175 22.16 9.68 -2.13
CA VAL A 175 23.62 9.55 -1.95
C VAL A 175 24.31 10.90 -2.04
N SER A 176 23.92 11.73 -3.01
CA SER A 176 24.50 13.08 -3.19
C SER A 176 24.23 13.97 -1.98
N ALA A 177 23.03 13.92 -1.40
CA ALA A 177 22.68 14.68 -0.20
C ALA A 177 23.53 14.26 1.02
N LYS A 178 23.72 12.94 1.25
CA LYS A 178 24.59 12.43 2.33
C LYS A 178 26.04 12.91 2.20
N ASN A 179 26.56 13.08 0.99
CA ASN A 179 27.93 13.53 0.74
C ASN A 179 28.13 15.03 0.99
N ILE A 180 27.07 15.83 0.99
CA ILE A 180 27.13 17.29 1.27
C ILE A 180 27.08 17.54 2.79
N GLU A 181 26.45 16.66 3.57
CA GLU A 181 26.30 16.82 5.03
C GLU A 181 27.53 16.31 5.83
N ASN A 182 28.49 15.64 5.18
CA ASN A 182 29.76 15.17 5.75
C ASN A 182 30.93 16.07 5.32
#